data_99e9305ddc98b4d54dc63aa0361360f8
#
_entry.id   99e9305ddc98b4d54dc63aa0361360f8
#
_cell.length_a   1.000
_cell.length_b   1.000
_cell.length_c   1.000
_cell.angle_alpha   90.00
_cell.angle_beta   90.00
_cell.angle_gamma   90.00
#
_symmetry.space_group_name_H-M   'P 1'
#
loop_
_entity.id
_entity.type
_entity.pdbx_description
1 polymer ?
#
loop_
_entity_poly.entity_id
_entity_poly.type
_entity_poly.pdbx_seq_one_letter_code
_entity_poly.pdbx_strand_id
1 'polypeptide(L)'
;MAIIGTFKKVNNGFEGEFAMLALQVKGVRVVAETNRTNEDAPTHRIFVGRAEIGAAWTKMSEKNEEYHSLKLDDPSFTAPVYANLVKDKDGDTYSAIWSRRPGKRSGN
;
A
#
# COMPACT_ATOMS: atom_id res chain seq x y z
N MET A 1 -13.53 -6.60 4.96
CA MET A 1 -12.76 -5.96 3.89
C MET A 1 -13.23 -4.53 3.71
N ALA A 2 -12.31 -3.61 3.64
CA ALA A 2 -12.66 -2.21 3.54
C ALA A 2 -11.68 -1.47 2.64
N ILE A 3 -12.18 -0.53 1.86
CA ILE A 3 -11.33 0.33 1.05
C ILE A 3 -10.89 1.49 1.95
N ILE A 4 -9.59 1.55 2.23
CA ILE A 4 -9.04 2.59 3.10
C ILE A 4 -8.27 3.65 2.34
N GLY A 5 -8.19 3.53 1.03
CA GLY A 5 -7.49 4.53 0.23
C GLY A 5 -7.78 4.38 -1.24
N THR A 6 -7.57 5.45 -1.98
CA THR A 6 -7.76 5.49 -3.42
C THR A 6 -6.53 6.15 -4.04
N PHE A 7 -6.00 5.54 -5.09
CA PHE A 7 -4.76 5.98 -5.70
C PHE A 7 -4.86 5.99 -7.21
N LYS A 8 -4.00 6.77 -7.86
CA LYS A 8 -3.82 6.76 -9.30
C LYS A 8 -2.37 6.52 -9.62
N LYS A 9 -2.11 5.83 -10.71
CA LYS A 9 -0.74 5.56 -11.12
C LYS A 9 -0.12 6.82 -11.70
N VAL A 10 1.14 7.09 -11.30
CA VAL A 10 1.93 8.20 -11.83
C VAL A 10 3.26 7.63 -12.30
N ASN A 11 4.15 8.48 -12.82
CA ASN A 11 5.38 8.01 -13.47
C ASN A 11 6.23 7.06 -12.64
N ASN A 12 6.40 7.35 -11.34
CA ASN A 12 7.29 6.56 -10.49
C ASN A 12 6.56 5.86 -9.35
N GLY A 13 5.28 5.59 -9.54
CA GLY A 13 4.53 4.94 -8.48
C GLY A 13 3.07 5.32 -8.48
N PHE A 14 2.56 5.71 -7.33
CA PHE A 14 1.15 6.03 -7.16
C PHE A 14 1.00 7.27 -6.30
N GLU A 15 -0.10 8.00 -6.51
CA GLU A 15 -0.47 9.11 -5.66
C GLU A 15 -1.93 8.98 -5.28
N GLY A 16 -2.25 9.31 -4.05
CA GLY A 16 -3.62 9.20 -3.61
C GLY A 16 -3.81 9.64 -2.18
N GLU A 17 -4.77 9.00 -1.54
CA GLU A 17 -5.11 9.36 -0.18
C GLU A 17 -5.57 8.15 0.60
N PHE A 18 -5.41 8.22 1.92
CA PHE A 18 -6.00 7.27 2.84
C PHE A 18 -7.14 7.96 3.59
N ALA A 19 -8.22 7.23 3.77
CA ALA A 19 -9.36 7.72 4.52
C ALA A 19 -9.91 6.58 5.37
N MET A 20 -9.59 6.61 6.65
CA MET A 20 -10.12 5.67 7.62
C MET A 20 -10.41 6.44 8.89
N LEU A 21 -11.06 5.81 9.85
CA LEU A 21 -11.55 6.52 11.02
C LEU A 21 -10.45 7.28 11.75
N ALA A 22 -9.30 6.66 11.93
CA ALA A 22 -8.21 7.24 12.71
C ALA A 22 -7.18 7.96 11.86
N LEU A 23 -7.28 7.87 10.52
CA LEU A 23 -6.28 8.46 9.64
C LEU A 23 -6.96 8.96 8.37
N GLN A 24 -6.88 10.26 8.14
CA GLN A 24 -7.38 10.85 6.91
C GLN A 24 -6.28 11.75 6.39
N VAL A 25 -5.65 11.33 5.30
CA VAL A 25 -4.51 12.05 4.77
C VAL A 25 -4.52 12.03 3.26
N LYS A 26 -4.31 13.20 2.66
CA LYS A 26 -4.17 13.36 1.22
C LYS A 26 -2.70 13.55 0.86
N GLY A 27 -2.41 13.48 -0.43
CA GLY A 27 -1.04 13.69 -0.87
C GLY A 27 -0.12 12.55 -0.50
N VAL A 28 -0.65 11.33 -0.43
CA VAL A 28 0.15 10.15 -0.17
C VAL A 28 0.84 9.74 -1.46
N ARG A 29 2.14 9.49 -1.38
CA ARG A 29 2.91 9.05 -2.55
C ARG A 29 3.51 7.68 -2.27
N VAL A 30 3.32 6.77 -3.21
CA VAL A 30 3.96 5.46 -3.20
C VAL A 30 5.00 5.51 -4.31
N VAL A 31 6.26 5.58 -3.93
CA VAL A 31 7.36 5.89 -4.85
C VAL A 31 8.23 4.65 -5.05
N ALA A 32 8.53 4.33 -6.32
CA ALA A 32 9.35 3.18 -6.64
C ALA A 32 10.75 3.32 -6.04
N GLU A 33 11.23 2.24 -5.44
CA GLU A 33 12.57 2.19 -4.86
C GLU A 33 13.54 1.72 -5.91
N THR A 34 14.55 2.55 -6.19
CA THR A 34 15.52 2.25 -7.24
C THR A 34 16.77 1.55 -6.73
N ASN A 35 16.99 1.54 -5.41
CA ASN A 35 18.22 0.97 -4.84
C ASN A 35 17.91 -0.20 -3.92
N ARG A 36 17.22 -1.20 -4.45
CA ARG A 36 16.92 -2.39 -3.67
C ARG A 36 18.19 -3.19 -3.43
N THR A 37 18.42 -3.56 -2.17
CA THR A 37 19.61 -4.30 -1.80
C THR A 37 19.45 -5.81 -1.98
N ASN A 38 18.19 -6.30 -2.02
CA ASN A 38 17.92 -7.72 -2.23
C ASN A 38 16.46 -7.88 -2.67
N GLU A 39 16.08 -9.12 -2.97
CA GLU A 39 14.72 -9.39 -3.45
C GLU A 39 13.64 -9.19 -2.39
N ASP A 40 14.02 -9.27 -1.11
CA ASP A 40 13.05 -9.09 -0.03
C ASP A 40 12.87 -7.64 0.35
N ALA A 41 13.65 -6.74 -0.22
CA ALA A 41 13.52 -5.32 0.05
C ALA A 41 12.25 -4.78 -0.61
N PRO A 42 11.65 -3.72 -0.03
CA PRO A 42 10.44 -3.13 -0.61
C PRO A 42 10.67 -2.66 -2.04
N THR A 43 9.63 -2.83 -2.88
CA THR A 43 9.67 -2.30 -4.24
C THR A 43 9.31 -0.82 -4.28
N HIS A 44 8.60 -0.34 -3.26
CA HIS A 44 8.16 1.04 -3.16
C HIS A 44 8.23 1.51 -1.73
N ARG A 45 8.32 2.83 -1.55
CA ARG A 45 8.23 3.46 -0.24
C ARG A 45 7.06 4.42 -0.23
N ILE A 46 6.45 4.60 0.93
CA ILE A 46 5.21 5.39 1.06
C ILE A 46 5.52 6.63 1.88
N PHE A 47 5.19 7.80 1.32
CA PHE A 47 5.47 9.10 1.93
C PHE A 47 4.22 9.95 2.03
N VAL A 48 4.17 10.75 3.08
CA VAL A 48 3.23 11.87 3.20
C VAL A 48 4.09 13.10 3.46
N GLY A 49 4.16 14.00 2.48
CA GLY A 49 5.09 15.10 2.56
C GLY A 49 6.52 14.56 2.63
N ARG A 50 7.22 14.87 3.70
CA ARG A 50 8.59 14.38 3.91
C ARG A 50 8.65 13.19 4.85
N ALA A 51 7.51 12.74 5.35
CA ALA A 51 7.48 11.63 6.30
C ALA A 51 7.31 10.31 5.57
N GLU A 52 8.23 9.39 5.80
CA GLU A 52 8.10 8.03 5.28
C GLU A 52 7.22 7.25 6.26
N ILE A 53 6.05 6.81 5.80
CA ILE A 53 5.08 6.16 6.67
C ILE A 53 4.91 4.67 6.36
N GLY A 54 5.63 4.15 5.38
CA GLY A 54 5.47 2.73 5.09
C GLY A 54 6.23 2.31 3.86
N ALA A 55 5.94 1.08 3.44
CA ALA A 55 6.59 0.47 2.29
C ALA A 55 5.62 -0.44 1.58
N ALA A 56 5.97 -0.82 0.37
CA ALA A 56 5.13 -1.72 -0.43
C ALA A 56 6.00 -2.74 -1.15
N TRP A 57 5.42 -3.91 -1.38
CA TRP A 57 6.04 -5.00 -2.12
C TRP A 57 5.13 -5.39 -3.26
N THR A 58 5.66 -5.39 -4.47
CA THR A 58 4.90 -5.83 -5.65
C THR A 58 4.81 -7.34 -5.64
N LYS A 59 3.60 -7.87 -5.80
CA LYS A 59 3.34 -9.31 -5.80
C LYS A 59 2.40 -9.68 -6.92
N MET A 60 2.33 -10.97 -7.21
CA MET A 60 1.40 -11.51 -8.21
C MET A 60 0.38 -12.38 -7.51
N SER A 61 -0.88 -12.23 -7.88
CA SER A 61 -1.93 -13.06 -7.35
C SER A 61 -1.96 -14.41 -8.06
N GLU A 62 -2.81 -15.31 -7.57
CA GLU A 62 -2.99 -16.62 -8.20
C GLU A 62 -3.47 -16.50 -9.64
N LYS A 63 -4.12 -15.40 -9.98
CA LYS A 63 -4.63 -15.16 -11.33
C LYS A 63 -3.63 -14.41 -12.19
N ASN A 64 -2.38 -14.29 -11.73
CA ASN A 64 -1.32 -13.55 -12.41
C ASN A 64 -1.63 -12.07 -12.56
N GLU A 65 -2.34 -11.50 -11.60
CA GLU A 65 -2.60 -10.07 -11.55
C GLU A 65 -1.66 -9.43 -10.56
N GLU A 66 -1.03 -8.34 -10.98
CA GLU A 66 -0.09 -7.63 -10.13
C GLU A 66 -0.84 -6.82 -9.08
N TYR A 67 -0.36 -6.88 -7.85
CA TYR A 67 -0.87 -6.02 -6.79
C TYR A 67 0.30 -5.64 -5.88
N HIS A 68 0.06 -4.70 -4.97
CA HIS A 68 1.11 -4.23 -4.08
C HIS A 68 0.66 -4.41 -2.64
N SER A 69 1.48 -5.12 -1.88
CA SER A 69 1.21 -5.32 -0.45
C SER A 69 1.78 -4.12 0.30
N LEU A 70 0.94 -3.40 1.03
CA LEU A 70 1.31 -2.19 1.75
C LEU A 70 1.47 -2.48 3.23
N LYS A 71 2.52 -1.90 3.81
CA LYS A 71 2.69 -1.89 5.26
C LYS A 71 2.87 -0.44 5.69
N LEU A 72 1.91 0.06 6.45
CA LEU A 72 1.96 1.41 7.00
C LEU A 72 2.40 1.32 8.44
N ASP A 73 3.46 2.01 8.79
CA ASP A 73 3.99 1.96 10.16
C ASP A 73 4.60 3.30 10.49
N ASP A 74 3.97 4.02 11.38
CA ASP A 74 4.38 5.33 11.81
C ASP A 74 4.33 5.39 13.33
N PRO A 75 5.18 6.18 13.98
CA PRO A 75 5.14 6.27 15.45
C PRO A 75 3.79 6.69 16.01
N SER A 76 2.95 7.34 15.21
CA SER A 76 1.60 7.70 15.64
C SER A 76 0.63 6.53 15.65
N PHE A 77 1.02 5.38 15.09
CA PHE A 77 0.17 4.18 15.06
C PHE A 77 0.49 3.29 16.25
N THR A 78 -0.55 2.61 16.77
CA THR A 78 -0.32 1.63 17.83
C THR A 78 0.23 0.31 17.28
N ALA A 79 -0.02 0.04 16.00
CA ALA A 79 0.46 -1.17 15.33
C ALA A 79 0.49 -0.91 13.83
N PRO A 80 1.31 -1.66 13.09
CA PRO A 80 1.33 -1.51 11.62
C PRO A 80 -0.03 -1.80 11.01
N VAL A 81 -0.33 -1.14 9.92
CA VAL A 81 -1.54 -1.37 9.14
C VAL A 81 -1.14 -2.02 7.83
N TYR A 82 -1.79 -3.13 7.51
CA TYR A 82 -1.52 -3.87 6.28
C TYR A 82 -2.70 -3.77 5.35
N ALA A 83 -2.43 -3.52 4.08
CA ALA A 83 -3.46 -3.42 3.06
C ALA A 83 -2.89 -3.89 1.73
N ASN A 84 -3.76 -4.11 0.76
CA ASN A 84 -3.33 -4.44 -0.59
C ASN A 84 -3.82 -3.35 -1.54
N LEU A 85 -2.92 -2.87 -2.38
CA LEU A 85 -3.25 -1.90 -3.41
C LEU A 85 -3.52 -2.67 -4.69
N VAL A 86 -4.78 -2.64 -5.15
CA VAL A 86 -5.20 -3.41 -6.31
C VAL A 86 -5.84 -2.49 -7.35
N LYS A 87 -5.68 -2.86 -8.60
CA LYS A 87 -6.23 -2.10 -9.72
C LYS A 87 -7.74 -2.28 -9.77
N ASP A 88 -8.44 -1.19 -9.92
CA ASP A 88 -9.90 -1.22 -10.04
C ASP A 88 -10.32 -1.65 -11.44
N LYS A 89 -11.59 -1.99 -11.60
CA LYS A 89 -12.11 -2.46 -12.86
C LYS A 89 -12.04 -1.42 -13.97
N ASP A 90 -12.03 -0.14 -13.63
CA ASP A 90 -11.93 0.92 -14.62
C ASP A 90 -10.53 1.02 -15.23
N GLY A 91 -9.54 0.39 -14.62
CA GLY A 91 -8.18 0.38 -15.12
C GLY A 91 -7.35 1.62 -14.83
N ASP A 92 -7.96 2.66 -14.28
CA ASP A 92 -7.29 3.94 -14.05
C ASP A 92 -7.02 4.21 -12.58
N THR A 93 -7.80 3.62 -11.69
CA THR A 93 -7.64 3.86 -10.26
C THR A 93 -7.25 2.58 -9.55
N TYR A 94 -6.67 2.76 -8.38
CA TYR A 94 -6.25 1.65 -7.52
C TYR A 94 -6.86 1.86 -6.14
N SER A 95 -7.28 0.78 -5.51
CA SER A 95 -7.87 0.85 -4.18
C SER A 95 -6.96 0.15 -3.19
N ALA A 96 -6.75 0.78 -2.04
CA ALA A 96 -6.05 0.15 -0.92
C ALA A 96 -7.11 -0.57 -0.09
N ILE A 97 -7.02 -1.88 -0.04
CA ILE A 97 -8.03 -2.73 0.59
C ILE A 97 -7.47 -3.34 1.85
N TRP A 98 -8.15 -3.09 2.96
CA TRP A 98 -7.81 -3.63 4.26
C TRP A 98 -8.85 -4.65 4.68
N SER A 99 -8.40 -5.73 5.30
CA SER A 99 -9.34 -6.67 5.89
C SER A 99 -8.79 -7.15 7.22
N ARG A 100 -9.68 -7.32 8.16
CA ARG A 100 -9.30 -7.89 9.43
C ARG A 100 -9.06 -9.38 9.21
N ARG A 101 -7.87 -9.81 9.47
CA ARG A 101 -7.49 -11.18 9.20
C ARG A 101 -7.21 -11.92 10.48
N PRO A 102 -7.67 -13.12 10.56
CA PRO A 102 -7.12 -13.98 11.60
C PRO A 102 -5.70 -14.30 11.18
N GLY A 103 -4.86 -13.96 11.91
CA GLY A 103 -3.47 -14.17 11.62
C GLY A 103 -3.16 -14.78 10.29
N LYS A 104 -3.88 -14.84 9.86
CA LYS A 104 -3.51 -15.32 9.20
C LYS A 104 -3.09 -15.79 8.70
N ARG A 105 -3.49 -16.05 8.62
CA ARG A 105 -3.26 -16.53 8.23
C ARG A 105 -2.57 -16.77 7.78
N SER A 106 -2.74 -17.00 7.88
CA SER A 106 -2.14 -17.30 7.47
C SER A 106 -1.64 -17.56 7.25
N GLY A 107 -1.81 -17.88 7.40
CA GLY A 107 -1.43 -18.27 7.31
C GLY A 107 -1.23 -18.42 7.26
N ASN A 108 -1.62 -18.63 7.51
CA ASN A 108 -1.44 -18.78 7.58
C ASN A 108 -1.17 -18.87 7.59
#